data_2a8de0e113f943669ccfebf5347508ff
#
_entry.id   2a8de0e113f943669ccfebf5347508ff
#
_cell.length_a   1.000
_cell.length_b   1.000
_cell.length_c   1.000
_cell.angle_alpha   90.00
_cell.angle_beta   90.00
_cell.angle_gamma   90.00
#
_symmetry.space_group_name_H-M   'P 1'
#
loop_
_entity.id
_entity.type
_entity.pdbx_description
1 polymer ?
#
loop_
_entity_poly.entity_id
_entity_poly.type
_entity_poly.pdbx_seq_one_letter_code
_entity_poly.pdbx_strand_id
1 'polypeptide(L)'
;LLNKELLFEYNNLTNIKKFFNNIKKHKESFRNLLQNLKDDKKKVIGYGASTKGNVILQYCNINENLIPYIAEVNKFKLGRYTPGSKIKIISEELAKKMNPDFFVVLPWHFKNFILNKEKKFLKKEGKIIFPLPDIEII
;
A
#
# COMPACT_ATOMS: atom_id res chain seq x y z
N LEU A 1 10.63 28.97 -9.34
CA LEU A 1 9.96 28.19 -8.29
C LEU A 1 8.88 29.03 -7.60
N LEU A 2 9.21 30.16 -7.00
CA LEU A 2 8.27 31.09 -6.30
C LEU A 2 7.07 31.52 -7.18
N ASN A 3 7.29 31.86 -8.47
CA ASN A 3 6.21 32.25 -9.38
C ASN A 3 5.25 31.08 -9.72
N LYS A 4 5.73 29.83 -9.73
CA LYS A 4 4.85 28.66 -9.90
C LYS A 4 4.06 28.38 -8.63
N GLU A 5 4.65 28.56 -7.46
CA GLU A 5 3.98 28.40 -6.16
C GLU A 5 2.87 29.44 -5.97
N LEU A 6 3.10 30.70 -6.40
CA LEU A 6 2.08 31.74 -6.41
C LEU A 6 0.92 31.46 -7.37
N LEU A 7 1.22 30.93 -8.57
CA LEU A 7 0.22 30.57 -9.56
C LEU A 7 -0.68 29.40 -9.11
N PHE A 8 -0.16 28.46 -8.32
CA PHE A 8 -0.91 27.32 -7.78
C PHE A 8 -1.47 27.57 -6.38
N GLU A 9 -1.30 28.77 -5.82
CA GLU A 9 -1.78 29.15 -4.48
C GLU A 9 -1.41 28.13 -3.38
N TYR A 10 -0.24 27.48 -3.49
CA TYR A 10 0.21 26.49 -2.51
C TYR A 10 0.30 27.05 -1.09
N ASN A 11 0.53 28.35 -0.95
CA ASN A 11 0.64 29.05 0.34
C ASN A 11 -0.70 29.53 0.90
N ASN A 12 -1.82 29.23 0.23
CA ASN A 12 -3.15 29.58 0.72
C ASN A 12 -3.56 28.60 1.83
N LEU A 13 -3.88 29.12 3.01
CA LEU A 13 -4.34 28.36 4.17
C LEU A 13 -5.50 27.42 3.84
N THR A 14 -6.40 27.83 2.94
CA THR A 14 -7.53 27.01 2.47
C THR A 14 -7.05 25.76 1.73
N ASN A 15 -6.07 25.90 0.84
CA ASN A 15 -5.51 24.78 0.08
C ASN A 15 -4.71 23.84 0.99
N ILE A 16 -3.98 24.37 1.96
CA ILE A 16 -3.28 23.58 2.97
C ILE A 16 -4.29 22.77 3.82
N LYS A 17 -5.37 23.39 4.30
CA LYS A 17 -6.43 22.69 5.03
C LYS A 17 -7.08 21.61 4.19
N LYS A 18 -7.39 21.90 2.92
CA LYS A 18 -7.95 20.92 1.97
C LYS A 18 -7.01 19.72 1.78
N PHE A 19 -5.72 19.97 1.62
CA PHE A 19 -4.70 18.93 1.51
C PHE A 19 -4.68 18.01 2.75
N PHE A 20 -4.62 18.57 3.96
CA PHE A 20 -4.68 17.79 5.20
C PHE A 20 -5.98 16.98 5.34
N ASN A 21 -7.12 17.56 4.96
CA ASN A 21 -8.39 16.85 4.98
C ASN A 21 -8.40 15.67 3.99
N ASN A 22 -7.82 15.84 2.80
CA ASN A 22 -7.68 14.75 1.83
C ASN A 22 -6.80 13.61 2.36
N ILE A 23 -5.69 13.95 3.03
CA ILE A 23 -4.81 12.95 3.66
C ILE A 23 -5.58 12.17 4.74
N LYS A 24 -6.36 12.85 5.60
CA LYS A 24 -7.18 12.17 6.62
C LYS A 24 -8.21 11.25 6.00
N LYS A 25 -8.96 11.73 5.00
CA LYS A 25 -9.95 10.92 4.28
C LYS A 25 -9.31 9.70 3.63
N HIS A 26 -8.16 9.87 2.99
CA HIS A 26 -7.41 8.76 2.38
C HIS A 26 -7.02 7.72 3.44
N LYS A 27 -6.48 8.14 4.58
CA LYS A 27 -6.15 7.26 5.70
C LYS A 27 -7.35 6.41 6.14
N GLU A 28 -8.49 7.06 6.36
CA GLU A 28 -9.73 6.40 6.79
C GLU A 28 -10.23 5.43 5.72
N SER A 29 -10.30 5.86 4.46
CA SER A 29 -10.75 5.04 3.34
C SER A 29 -9.89 3.81 3.15
N PHE A 30 -8.55 3.97 3.20
CA PHE A 30 -7.63 2.85 3.01
C PHE A 30 -7.70 1.85 4.17
N ARG A 31 -7.77 2.35 5.41
CA ARG A 31 -7.93 1.50 6.57
C ARG A 31 -9.25 0.74 6.56
N ASN A 32 -10.36 1.43 6.24
CA ASN A 32 -11.69 0.82 6.14
C ASN A 32 -11.74 -0.25 5.05
N LEU A 33 -11.14 0.00 3.88
CA LEU A 33 -11.03 -1.00 2.83
C LEU A 33 -10.37 -2.28 3.34
N LEU A 34 -9.20 -2.17 4.01
CA LEU A 34 -8.50 -3.33 4.54
C LEU A 34 -9.28 -4.04 5.65
N GLN A 35 -10.00 -3.27 6.49
CA GLN A 35 -10.85 -3.86 7.52
C GLN A 35 -12.01 -4.65 6.89
N ASN A 36 -12.70 -4.08 5.90
CA ASN A 36 -13.78 -4.77 5.19
C ASN A 36 -13.28 -6.07 4.53
N LEU A 37 -12.11 -6.01 3.85
CA LEU A 37 -11.52 -7.21 3.27
C LEU A 37 -11.21 -8.29 4.30
N LYS A 38 -10.75 -7.89 5.48
CA LYS A 38 -10.52 -8.81 6.60
C LYS A 38 -11.83 -9.42 7.11
N ASP A 39 -12.86 -8.61 7.28
CA ASP A 39 -14.18 -9.03 7.76
C ASP A 39 -14.83 -10.01 6.76
N ASP A 40 -14.60 -9.78 5.46
CA ASP A 40 -14.97 -10.68 4.36
C ASP A 40 -14.04 -11.90 4.22
N LYS A 41 -13.12 -12.12 5.20
CA LYS A 41 -12.16 -13.22 5.23
C LYS A 41 -11.25 -13.32 3.99
N LYS A 42 -11.00 -12.19 3.33
CA LYS A 42 -10.07 -12.12 2.20
C LYS A 42 -8.63 -12.15 2.68
N LYS A 43 -7.79 -12.90 1.96
CA LYS A 43 -6.36 -12.96 2.22
C LYS A 43 -5.66 -11.77 1.58
N VAL A 44 -5.20 -10.84 2.39
CA VAL A 44 -4.49 -9.63 1.95
C VAL A 44 -3.03 -9.76 2.32
N ILE A 45 -2.12 -9.58 1.36
CA ILE A 45 -0.66 -9.56 1.58
C ILE A 45 -0.09 -8.27 1.01
N GLY A 46 0.80 -7.61 1.74
CA GLY A 46 1.57 -6.48 1.23
C GLY A 46 2.57 -6.93 0.16
N TYR A 47 2.89 -6.07 -0.79
CA TYR A 47 3.82 -6.35 -1.88
C TYR A 47 4.90 -5.29 -1.95
N GLY A 48 6.16 -5.70 -1.71
CA GLY A 48 7.34 -4.85 -1.71
C GLY A 48 7.56 -4.08 -0.40
N ALA A 49 8.48 -4.52 0.45
CA ALA A 49 8.84 -3.85 1.71
C ALA A 49 9.67 -2.57 1.43
N SER A 50 9.01 -1.51 0.98
CA SER A 50 9.65 -0.24 0.64
C SER A 50 9.64 0.77 1.78
N THR A 51 10.61 1.69 1.80
CA THR A 51 10.66 2.78 2.79
C THR A 51 9.42 3.66 2.70
N LYS A 52 8.99 4.03 1.49
CA LYS A 52 7.77 4.82 1.27
C LYS A 52 6.53 4.08 1.77
N GLY A 53 6.47 2.76 1.55
CA GLY A 53 5.38 1.92 2.05
C GLY A 53 5.29 1.92 3.57
N ASN A 54 6.42 1.93 4.27
CA ASN A 54 6.41 2.04 5.74
C ASN A 54 5.75 3.31 6.25
N VAL A 55 5.93 4.44 5.55
CA VAL A 55 5.26 5.70 5.92
C VAL A 55 3.75 5.54 5.85
N ILE A 56 3.23 4.93 4.78
CA ILE A 56 1.79 4.69 4.63
C ILE A 56 1.28 3.75 5.71
N LEU A 57 1.96 2.62 5.93
CA LEU A 57 1.56 1.63 6.94
C LEU A 57 1.45 2.27 8.33
N GLN A 58 2.46 3.04 8.73
CA GLN A 58 2.47 3.71 10.03
C GLN A 58 1.42 4.82 10.11
N TYR A 59 1.35 5.69 9.09
CA TYR A 59 0.39 6.80 9.08
C TYR A 59 -1.06 6.30 9.12
N CYS A 60 -1.36 5.23 8.38
CA CYS A 60 -2.70 4.64 8.34
C CYS A 60 -2.97 3.66 9.49
N ASN A 61 -2.04 3.49 10.43
CA ASN A 61 -2.13 2.52 11.53
C ASN A 61 -2.44 1.09 11.04
N ILE A 62 -1.75 0.67 9.97
CA ILE A 62 -1.85 -0.67 9.41
C ILE A 62 -0.76 -1.53 10.03
N ASN A 63 -1.15 -2.66 10.59
CA ASN A 63 -0.28 -3.62 11.23
C ASN A 63 -0.58 -5.05 10.76
N GLU A 64 0.04 -6.04 11.41
CA GLU A 64 -0.13 -7.46 11.11
C GLU A 64 -1.57 -7.99 11.20
N ASN A 65 -2.45 -7.29 11.91
CA ASN A 65 -3.86 -7.67 12.00
C ASN A 65 -4.64 -7.39 10.70
N LEU A 66 -4.20 -6.39 9.91
CA LEU A 66 -4.82 -6.03 8.63
C LEU A 66 -4.04 -6.61 7.44
N ILE A 67 -2.71 -6.58 7.52
CA ILE A 67 -1.81 -7.16 6.52
C ILE A 67 -0.81 -8.06 7.26
N PRO A 68 -1.01 -9.38 7.29
CA PRO A 68 -0.19 -10.27 8.12
C PRO A 68 1.25 -10.44 7.61
N TYR A 69 1.47 -10.27 6.30
CA TYR A 69 2.78 -10.45 5.68
C TYR A 69 3.02 -9.42 4.57
N ILE A 70 4.31 -9.16 4.29
CA ILE A 70 4.74 -8.41 3.11
C ILE A 70 5.65 -9.30 2.27
N ALA A 71 5.29 -9.51 1.01
CA ALA A 71 6.09 -10.20 0.02
C ALA A 71 7.27 -9.34 -0.43
N GLU A 72 8.47 -9.90 -0.48
CA GLU A 72 9.70 -9.17 -0.83
C GLU A 72 10.66 -10.09 -1.61
N VAL A 73 11.42 -9.51 -2.56
CA VAL A 73 12.46 -10.21 -3.33
C VAL A 73 13.85 -10.06 -2.72
N ASN A 74 14.09 -8.99 -1.97
CA ASN A 74 15.38 -8.73 -1.36
C ASN A 74 15.62 -9.69 -0.18
N LYS A 75 16.52 -10.64 -0.39
CA LYS A 75 16.86 -11.69 0.58
C LYS A 75 17.29 -11.15 1.94
N PHE A 76 17.94 -9.97 1.99
CA PHE A 76 18.38 -9.35 3.24
C PHE A 76 17.24 -8.87 4.14
N LYS A 77 16.04 -8.71 3.58
CA LYS A 77 14.85 -8.29 4.34
C LYS A 77 14.01 -9.47 4.83
N LEU A 78 14.18 -10.65 4.26
CA LEU A 78 13.37 -11.82 4.58
C LEU A 78 13.53 -12.23 6.05
N GLY A 79 12.42 -12.60 6.68
CA GLY A 79 12.36 -12.98 8.10
C GLY A 79 12.39 -11.79 9.07
N ARG A 80 12.62 -10.58 8.58
CA ARG A 80 12.57 -9.35 9.37
C ARG A 80 11.14 -8.80 9.45
N TYR A 81 10.97 -7.71 10.18
CA TYR A 81 9.71 -7.04 10.39
C TYR A 81 9.77 -5.58 9.92
N THR A 82 8.65 -5.05 9.45
CA THR A 82 8.56 -3.63 9.12
C THR A 82 8.66 -2.77 10.37
N PRO A 83 9.42 -1.65 10.32
CA PRO A 83 9.51 -0.73 11.45
C PRO A 83 8.13 -0.16 11.81
N GLY A 84 7.82 -0.06 13.09
CA GLY A 84 6.59 0.51 13.61
C GLY A 84 5.35 -0.37 13.41
N SER A 85 5.08 -0.85 12.20
CA SER A 85 3.91 -1.69 11.88
C SER A 85 4.06 -3.17 12.22
N LYS A 86 5.29 -3.64 12.46
CA LYS A 86 5.65 -5.02 12.89
C LYS A 86 5.15 -6.14 11.97
N ILE A 87 4.94 -5.87 10.69
CA ILE A 87 4.49 -6.86 9.72
C ILE A 87 5.69 -7.70 9.27
N LYS A 88 5.54 -9.02 9.29
CA LYS A 88 6.61 -9.95 8.91
C LYS A 88 6.86 -9.92 7.39
N ILE A 89 8.13 -9.86 7.01
CA ILE A 89 8.55 -9.88 5.61
C ILE A 89 8.88 -11.31 5.19
N ILE A 90 8.24 -11.78 4.12
CA ILE A 90 8.40 -13.12 3.56
C ILE A 90 8.80 -13.06 2.09
N SER A 91 9.25 -14.17 1.52
CA SER A 91 9.56 -14.22 0.10
C SER A 91 8.30 -14.10 -0.77
N GLU A 92 8.42 -13.52 -1.97
CA GLU A 92 7.31 -13.50 -2.94
C GLU A 92 6.81 -14.92 -3.27
N GLU A 93 7.73 -15.89 -3.33
CA GLU A 93 7.37 -17.29 -3.59
C GLU A 93 6.45 -17.84 -2.51
N LEU A 94 6.81 -17.63 -1.24
CA LEU A 94 5.97 -18.05 -0.10
C LEU A 94 4.63 -17.33 -0.10
N ALA A 95 4.63 -16.02 -0.34
CA ALA A 95 3.42 -15.22 -0.40
C ALA A 95 2.45 -15.73 -1.49
N LYS A 96 2.97 -16.07 -2.67
CA LYS A 96 2.17 -16.62 -3.78
C LYS A 96 1.62 -18.02 -3.49
N LYS A 97 2.39 -18.86 -2.77
CA LYS A 97 1.91 -20.19 -2.31
C LYS A 97 0.75 -20.09 -1.31
N MET A 98 0.62 -18.98 -0.61
CA MET A 98 -0.49 -18.73 0.32
C MET A 98 -1.82 -18.42 -0.40
N ASN A 99 -1.79 -18.25 -1.73
CA ASN A 99 -2.94 -17.91 -2.58
C ASN A 99 -3.70 -16.68 -2.02
N PRO A 100 -3.08 -15.50 -2.01
CA PRO A 100 -3.77 -14.27 -1.57
C PRO A 100 -4.86 -13.88 -2.55
N ASP A 101 -5.95 -13.30 -2.04
CA ASP A 101 -6.97 -12.66 -2.88
C ASP A 101 -6.49 -11.28 -3.35
N PHE A 102 -5.73 -10.59 -2.49
CA PHE A 102 -5.25 -9.23 -2.75
C PHE A 102 -3.77 -9.06 -2.45
N PHE A 103 -3.08 -8.35 -3.34
CA PHE A 103 -1.80 -7.73 -3.05
C PHE A 103 -1.96 -6.21 -2.85
N VAL A 104 -1.44 -5.68 -1.74
CA VAL A 104 -1.33 -4.24 -1.49
C VAL A 104 0.06 -3.78 -1.87
N VAL A 105 0.18 -3.03 -2.95
CA VAL A 105 1.48 -2.60 -3.50
C VAL A 105 2.01 -1.38 -2.75
N LEU A 106 3.07 -1.58 -1.97
CA LEU A 106 3.70 -0.52 -1.20
C LEU A 106 4.62 0.38 -2.06
N PRO A 107 5.37 -0.13 -3.05
CA PRO A 107 6.08 0.70 -4.02
C PRO A 107 5.18 1.11 -5.20
N TRP A 108 4.07 1.79 -4.94
CA TRP A 108 3.01 2.12 -5.92
C TRP A 108 3.51 2.85 -7.16
N HIS A 109 4.60 3.58 -7.08
CA HIS A 109 5.19 4.30 -8.22
C HIS A 109 5.75 3.35 -9.30
N PHE A 110 5.91 2.06 -9.02
CA PHE A 110 6.26 1.03 -10.00
C PHE A 110 5.03 0.31 -10.59
N LYS A 111 3.86 0.94 -10.58
CA LYS A 111 2.56 0.35 -10.98
C LYS A 111 2.66 -0.46 -12.28
N ASN A 112 3.11 0.15 -13.37
CA ASN A 112 3.16 -0.52 -14.67
C ASN A 112 4.08 -1.75 -14.68
N PHE A 113 5.23 -1.65 -14.02
CA PHE A 113 6.15 -2.79 -13.88
C PHE A 113 5.49 -3.93 -13.11
N ILE A 114 4.83 -3.63 -12.00
CA ILE A 114 4.21 -4.63 -11.13
C ILE A 114 3.01 -5.29 -11.83
N LEU A 115 2.17 -4.54 -12.52
CA LEU A 115 1.08 -5.09 -13.32
C LEU A 115 1.58 -6.04 -14.40
N ASN A 116 2.68 -5.68 -15.08
CA ASN A 116 3.30 -6.57 -16.05
C ASN A 116 3.87 -7.85 -15.43
N LYS A 117 4.54 -7.72 -14.30
CA LYS A 117 5.12 -8.85 -13.56
C LYS A 117 4.05 -9.82 -13.04
N GLU A 118 2.95 -9.29 -12.55
CA GLU A 118 1.89 -10.06 -11.87
C GLU A 118 0.70 -10.41 -12.76
N LYS A 119 0.86 -10.38 -14.08
CA LYS A 119 -0.18 -10.79 -15.06
C LYS A 119 -0.78 -12.17 -14.78
N LYS A 120 0.04 -13.12 -14.31
CA LYS A 120 -0.43 -14.46 -13.98
C LYS A 120 -1.33 -14.47 -12.74
N PHE A 121 -1.04 -13.63 -11.76
CA PHE A 121 -1.86 -13.46 -10.56
C PHE A 121 -3.22 -12.84 -10.91
N LEU A 122 -3.21 -11.77 -11.71
CA LEU A 122 -4.43 -11.10 -12.18
C LEU A 122 -5.31 -12.04 -13.03
N LYS A 123 -4.70 -12.87 -13.90
CA LYS A 123 -5.46 -13.86 -14.70
C LYS A 123 -6.14 -14.95 -13.85
N LYS A 124 -5.70 -15.15 -12.61
CA LYS A 124 -6.29 -16.08 -11.64
C LYS A 124 -7.27 -15.40 -10.68
N GLU A 125 -7.86 -14.28 -11.11
CA GLU A 125 -8.79 -13.47 -10.31
C GLU A 125 -8.20 -12.82 -9.05
N GLY A 126 -6.89 -12.86 -8.89
CA GLY A 126 -6.18 -12.08 -7.88
C GLY A 126 -6.31 -10.60 -8.18
N LYS A 127 -6.39 -9.77 -7.14
CA LYS A 127 -6.55 -8.31 -7.26
C LYS A 127 -5.36 -7.57 -6.67
N ILE A 128 -5.04 -6.43 -7.26
CA ILE A 128 -3.94 -5.58 -6.81
C ILE A 128 -4.47 -4.24 -6.36
N ILE A 129 -4.13 -3.84 -5.12
CA ILE A 129 -4.50 -2.55 -4.54
C ILE A 129 -3.28 -1.63 -4.60
N PHE A 130 -3.42 -0.50 -5.27
CA PHE A 130 -2.47 0.61 -5.22
C PHE A 130 -3.02 1.66 -4.26
N PRO A 131 -2.33 1.95 -3.15
CA PRO A 131 -2.86 2.86 -2.13
C PRO A 131 -2.73 4.34 -2.49
N LEU A 132 -1.88 4.70 -3.44
CA LEU A 132 -1.59 6.09 -3.84
C LEU A 132 -1.35 6.22 -5.35
N PRO A 133 -1.60 7.45 -5.94
CA PRO A 133 -2.11 8.67 -5.26
C PRO A 133 -3.55 8.55 -4.76
N ASP A 134 -4.38 7.78 -5.46
CA ASP A 134 -5.72 7.38 -5.06
C ASP A 134 -5.75 5.87 -4.84
N ILE A 135 -6.73 5.38 -4.08
CA ILE A 135 -6.90 3.94 -3.86
C ILE A 135 -7.48 3.33 -5.14
N GLU A 136 -6.69 2.51 -5.80
CA GLU A 136 -7.13 1.77 -6.99
C GLU A 136 -7.09 0.25 -6.74
N ILE A 137 -8.09 -0.45 -7.23
CA ILE A 137 -8.16 -1.92 -7.23
C ILE A 137 -8.24 -2.41 -8.67
N ILE A 138 -7.31 -3.24 -9.07
CA ILE A 138 -7.20 -3.80 -10.42
C ILE A 138 -7.31 -5.32 -10.34
#